data_3b163bb79a94a0ec9b76a6b199130021
#
_entry.id   3b163bb79a94a0ec9b76a6b199130021
#
_cell.length_a   1.000
_cell.length_b   1.000
_cell.length_c   1.000
_cell.angle_alpha   90.00
_cell.angle_beta   90.00
_cell.angle_gamma   90.00
#
_symmetry.space_group_name_H-M   'P 1'
#
loop_
_entity.id
_entity.type
_entity.pdbx_description
1 polymer ?
#
loop_
_entity_poly.entity_id
_entity_poly.type
_entity_poly.pdbx_seq_one_letter_code
_entity_poly.pdbx_strand_id
1 'polypeptide(L)'
;MLLQRHPQLLTLSIAQALYWSCSIIGIALTGLVGRQLAPWPVLATVPLTLLVAGNLLSIGPLARWMQRHGRARGLQGGALLGVAAGLLAAWAVVQASFGLFCLAMLLLGGYQASAGFYRFTALDGMPAEHSGRAAAWVLAGGMAAALLAPSLAIHTAGALATPLAGAYLAIAV
;
A
#
# COMPACT_ATOMS: atom_id res chain seq x y z
N MET A 1 9.03 23.00 13.53
CA MET A 1 8.11 23.45 14.59
C MET A 1 6.72 22.78 14.54
N LEU A 2 6.02 22.62 13.38
CA LEU A 2 4.71 21.95 13.33
C LEU A 2 4.78 20.45 13.69
N LEU A 3 5.76 19.72 13.21
CA LEU A 3 5.96 18.28 13.50
C LEU A 3 6.22 18.00 14.99
N GLN A 4 6.90 18.92 15.69
CA GLN A 4 7.17 18.77 17.13
C GLN A 4 5.93 19.04 18.00
N ARG A 5 5.02 19.89 17.51
CA ARG A 5 3.76 20.21 18.20
C ARG A 5 2.65 19.20 17.95
N HIS A 6 2.74 18.44 16.86
CA HIS A 6 1.74 17.45 16.44
C HIS A 6 2.41 16.14 16.06
N PRO A 7 2.71 15.26 17.02
CA PRO A 7 3.38 13.97 16.75
C PRO A 7 2.59 13.09 15.78
N GLN A 8 1.27 13.27 15.70
CA GLN A 8 0.41 12.58 14.73
C GLN A 8 0.81 12.85 13.27
N LEU A 9 1.29 14.05 12.94
CA LEU A 9 1.75 14.38 11.59
C LEU A 9 2.98 13.57 11.20
N LEU A 10 3.92 13.38 12.13
CA LEU A 10 5.11 12.57 11.88
C LEU A 10 4.73 11.11 11.61
N THR A 11 3.86 10.54 12.44
CA THR A 11 3.36 9.17 12.27
C THR A 11 2.65 8.99 10.94
N LEU A 12 1.77 9.94 10.55
CA LEU A 12 1.07 9.89 9.27
C LEU A 12 2.02 10.09 8.07
N SER A 13 3.06 10.93 8.21
CA SER A 13 4.08 11.10 7.15
C SER A 13 4.90 9.84 6.95
N ILE A 14 5.29 9.14 8.02
CA ILE A 14 5.97 7.86 7.96
C ILE A 14 5.06 6.79 7.35
N ALA A 15 3.81 6.70 7.80
CA ALA A 15 2.83 5.76 7.24
C ALA A 15 2.60 6.01 5.73
N GLN A 16 2.52 7.27 5.32
CA GLN A 16 2.42 7.65 3.91
C GLN A 16 3.68 7.26 3.12
N ALA A 17 4.87 7.41 3.71
CA ALA A 17 6.12 6.99 3.11
C ALA A 17 6.17 5.48 2.89
N LEU A 18 5.83 4.70 3.91
CA LEU A 18 5.75 3.25 3.83
C LEU A 18 4.72 2.79 2.79
N TYR A 19 3.54 3.40 2.80
CA TYR A 19 2.51 3.14 1.81
C TYR A 19 2.99 3.35 0.37
N TRP A 20 3.64 4.48 0.07
CA TRP A 20 4.16 4.76 -1.26
C TRP A 20 5.24 3.77 -1.67
N SER A 21 6.15 3.41 -0.74
CA SER A 21 7.17 2.37 -0.99
C SER A 21 6.51 1.03 -1.35
N CYS A 22 5.55 0.58 -0.55
CA CYS A 22 4.80 -0.66 -0.82
C CYS A 22 4.04 -0.62 -2.14
N SER A 23 3.40 0.53 -2.46
CA SER A 23 2.64 0.69 -3.69
C SER A 23 3.53 0.64 -4.93
N ILE A 24 4.69 1.31 -4.90
CA ILE A 24 5.65 1.31 -6.02
C ILE A 24 6.20 -0.09 -6.23
N ILE A 25 6.63 -0.77 -5.18
CA ILE A 25 7.11 -2.16 -5.24
C ILE A 25 6.00 -3.07 -5.79
N GLY A 26 4.79 -2.97 -5.21
CA GLY A 26 3.64 -3.76 -5.62
C GLY A 26 3.31 -3.59 -7.10
N ILE A 27 3.17 -2.36 -7.59
CA ILE A 27 2.82 -2.08 -8.98
C ILE A 27 3.93 -2.52 -9.94
N ALA A 28 5.19 -2.18 -9.64
CA ALA A 28 6.33 -2.50 -10.49
C ALA A 28 6.52 -4.02 -10.66
N LEU A 29 6.41 -4.77 -9.58
CA LEU A 29 6.63 -6.22 -9.59
C LEU A 29 5.39 -7.00 -10.05
N THR A 30 4.18 -6.46 -9.90
CA THR A 30 2.94 -7.13 -10.29
C THR A 30 2.93 -7.48 -11.78
N GLY A 31 3.41 -6.59 -12.65
CA GLY A 31 3.51 -6.87 -14.08
C GLY A 31 4.50 -8.00 -14.40
N LEU A 32 5.64 -8.03 -13.70
CA LEU A 32 6.67 -9.06 -13.89
C LEU A 32 6.18 -10.43 -13.39
N VAL A 33 5.66 -10.49 -12.16
CA VAL A 33 5.13 -11.72 -11.56
C VAL A 33 3.88 -12.19 -12.32
N GLY A 34 3.02 -11.27 -12.75
CA GLY A 34 1.86 -11.59 -13.57
C GLY A 34 2.25 -12.31 -14.86
N ARG A 35 3.32 -11.86 -15.54
CA ARG A 35 3.85 -12.55 -16.73
C ARG A 35 4.44 -13.93 -16.42
N GLN A 36 5.05 -14.12 -15.25
CA GLN A 36 5.64 -15.42 -14.87
C GLN A 36 4.60 -16.43 -14.46
N LEU A 37 3.52 -16.01 -13.79
CA LEU A 37 2.50 -16.89 -13.23
C LEU A 37 1.29 -17.09 -14.17
N ALA A 38 1.07 -16.19 -15.13
CA ALA A 38 -0.11 -16.27 -15.99
C ALA A 38 -0.06 -17.50 -16.89
N PRO A 39 -1.15 -18.28 -16.96
CA PRO A 39 -1.23 -19.43 -17.83
C PRO A 39 -1.20 -19.04 -19.32
N TRP A 40 -1.65 -17.83 -19.64
CA TRP A 40 -1.59 -17.24 -20.98
C TRP A 40 -1.11 -15.81 -20.93
N PRO A 41 -0.32 -15.32 -21.93
CA PRO A 41 0.24 -13.97 -21.94
C PRO A 41 -0.79 -12.85 -21.79
N VAL A 42 -2.02 -13.05 -22.30
CA VAL A 42 -3.13 -12.09 -22.22
C VAL A 42 -3.56 -11.83 -20.77
N LEU A 43 -3.39 -12.80 -19.88
CA LEU A 43 -3.77 -12.68 -18.46
C LEU A 43 -2.71 -12.00 -17.58
N ALA A 44 -1.54 -11.69 -18.13
CA ALA A 44 -0.41 -11.12 -17.37
C ALA A 44 -0.76 -9.80 -16.67
N THR A 45 -1.71 -9.02 -17.21
CA THR A 45 -2.15 -7.74 -16.65
C THR A 45 -3.33 -7.85 -15.68
N VAL A 46 -3.97 -9.02 -15.58
CA VAL A 46 -5.14 -9.24 -14.72
C VAL A 46 -4.85 -8.92 -13.25
N PRO A 47 -3.70 -9.33 -12.64
CA PRO A 47 -3.40 -8.99 -11.26
C PRO A 47 -3.35 -7.47 -11.03
N LEU A 48 -2.78 -6.70 -11.97
CA LEU A 48 -2.74 -5.24 -11.88
C LEU A 48 -4.15 -4.62 -11.99
N THR A 49 -4.98 -5.14 -12.87
CA THR A 49 -6.38 -4.71 -13.00
C THR A 49 -7.16 -4.98 -11.71
N LEU A 50 -6.94 -6.14 -11.09
CA LEU A 50 -7.58 -6.49 -9.80
C LEU A 50 -7.10 -5.61 -8.65
N LEU A 51 -5.84 -5.19 -8.65
CA LEU A 51 -5.33 -4.21 -7.68
C LEU A 51 -6.10 -2.88 -7.80
N VAL A 52 -6.26 -2.37 -9.02
CA VAL A 52 -7.03 -1.13 -9.26
C VAL A 52 -8.51 -1.33 -8.92
N ALA A 53 -9.09 -2.46 -9.29
CA ALA A 53 -10.48 -2.79 -8.96
C ALA A 53 -10.67 -2.89 -7.43
N GLY A 54 -9.77 -3.55 -6.71
CA GLY A 54 -9.77 -3.64 -5.25
C GLY A 54 -9.74 -2.27 -4.58
N ASN A 55 -8.90 -1.35 -5.11
CA ASN A 55 -8.85 0.02 -4.63
C ASN A 55 -10.22 0.71 -4.81
N LEU A 56 -10.76 0.72 -6.02
CA LEU A 56 -12.02 1.39 -6.33
C LEU A 56 -13.20 0.81 -5.52
N LEU A 57 -13.32 -0.51 -5.44
CA LEU A 57 -14.39 -1.19 -4.71
C LEU A 57 -14.32 -0.95 -3.19
N SER A 58 -13.11 -0.75 -2.65
CA SER A 58 -12.91 -0.59 -1.21
C SER A 58 -13.13 0.84 -0.71
N ILE A 59 -13.02 1.88 -1.54
CA ILE A 59 -13.13 3.28 -1.13
C ILE A 59 -14.48 3.55 -0.42
N GLY A 60 -15.60 3.18 -1.03
CA GLY A 60 -16.93 3.46 -0.50
C GLY A 60 -17.24 2.72 0.81
N PRO A 61 -17.07 1.39 0.88
CA PRO A 61 -17.25 0.63 2.11
C PRO A 61 -16.34 1.11 3.25
N LEU A 62 -15.07 1.38 2.95
CA LEU A 62 -14.10 1.82 3.91
C LEU A 62 -14.43 3.22 4.47
N ALA A 63 -14.82 4.16 3.60
CA ALA A 63 -15.25 5.49 4.02
C ALA A 63 -16.45 5.41 4.98
N ARG A 64 -17.46 4.58 4.67
CA ARG A 64 -18.61 4.36 5.55
C ARG A 64 -18.23 3.72 6.88
N TRP A 65 -17.29 2.77 6.84
CA TRP A 65 -16.80 2.11 8.05
C TRP A 65 -16.02 3.09 8.94
N MET A 66 -15.16 3.93 8.35
CA MET A 66 -14.43 4.98 9.05
C MET A 66 -15.36 6.03 9.68
N GLN A 67 -16.47 6.39 9.01
CA GLN A 67 -17.47 7.30 9.56
C GLN A 67 -18.16 6.74 10.82
N ARG A 68 -18.40 5.43 10.86
CA ARG A 68 -19.10 4.78 11.98
C ARG A 68 -18.19 4.43 13.16
N HIS A 69 -16.94 4.02 12.89
CA HIS A 69 -16.04 3.46 13.89
C HIS A 69 -14.79 4.32 14.15
N GLY A 70 -14.66 5.44 13.44
CA GLY A 70 -13.52 6.33 13.52
C GLY A 70 -12.41 5.99 12.51
N ARG A 71 -11.67 7.02 12.10
CA ARG A 71 -10.61 6.90 11.07
C ARG A 71 -9.45 6.01 11.52
N ALA A 72 -9.06 6.09 12.79
CA ALA A 72 -7.95 5.28 13.31
C ALA A 72 -8.20 3.76 13.11
N ARG A 73 -9.41 3.28 13.42
CA ARG A 73 -9.76 1.86 13.21
C ARG A 73 -9.77 1.48 11.73
N GLY A 74 -10.21 2.40 10.86
CA GLY A 74 -10.19 2.19 9.42
C GLY A 74 -8.78 2.07 8.86
N LEU A 75 -7.87 2.91 9.32
CA LEU A 75 -6.45 2.86 8.94
C LEU A 75 -5.76 1.59 9.46
N GLN A 76 -6.04 1.19 10.70
CA GLN A 76 -5.53 -0.07 11.27
C GLN A 76 -6.02 -1.29 10.50
N GLY A 77 -7.32 -1.34 10.18
CA GLY A 77 -7.89 -2.41 9.34
C GLY A 77 -7.26 -2.45 7.95
N GLY A 78 -7.02 -1.28 7.36
CA GLY A 78 -6.30 -1.17 6.08
C GLY A 78 -4.87 -1.68 6.17
N ALA A 79 -4.12 -1.34 7.23
CA ALA A 79 -2.76 -1.84 7.44
C ALA A 79 -2.74 -3.37 7.59
N LEU A 80 -3.65 -3.94 8.39
CA LEU A 80 -3.79 -5.39 8.52
C LEU A 80 -4.11 -6.07 7.17
N LEU A 81 -4.94 -5.42 6.36
CA LEU A 81 -5.22 -5.91 5.00
C LEU A 81 -3.98 -5.87 4.12
N GLY A 82 -3.14 -4.84 4.26
CA GLY A 82 -1.84 -4.74 3.57
C GLY A 82 -0.88 -5.86 3.96
N VAL A 83 -0.75 -6.15 5.26
CA VAL A 83 0.04 -7.27 5.79
C VAL A 83 -0.46 -8.59 5.21
N ALA A 84 -1.76 -8.85 5.27
CA ALA A 84 -2.36 -10.07 4.74
C ALA A 84 -2.13 -10.20 3.23
N ALA A 85 -2.28 -9.11 2.47
CA ALA A 85 -2.04 -9.07 1.04
C ALA A 85 -0.58 -9.36 0.69
N GLY A 86 0.38 -8.76 1.42
CA GLY A 86 1.82 -8.97 1.23
C GLY A 86 2.23 -10.43 1.49
N LEU A 87 1.77 -11.00 2.61
CA LEU A 87 2.02 -12.41 2.94
C LEU A 87 1.40 -13.36 1.91
N LEU A 88 0.16 -13.09 1.51
CA LEU A 88 -0.52 -13.91 0.50
C LEU A 88 0.17 -13.82 -0.86
N ALA A 89 0.64 -12.62 -1.26
CA ALA A 89 1.37 -12.44 -2.49
C ALA A 89 2.71 -13.18 -2.48
N ALA A 90 3.47 -13.08 -1.39
CA ALA A 90 4.72 -13.82 -1.23
C ALA A 90 4.47 -15.34 -1.32
N TRP A 91 3.46 -15.84 -0.63
CA TRP A 91 3.09 -17.25 -0.68
C TRP A 91 2.61 -17.69 -2.07
N ALA A 92 1.82 -16.87 -2.76
CA ALA A 92 1.37 -17.14 -4.12
C ALA A 92 2.54 -17.26 -5.11
N VAL A 93 3.58 -16.43 -4.95
CA VAL A 93 4.81 -16.51 -5.76
C VAL A 93 5.56 -17.82 -5.49
N VAL A 94 5.72 -18.22 -4.22
CA VAL A 94 6.38 -19.48 -3.84
C VAL A 94 5.62 -20.70 -4.39
N GLN A 95 4.29 -20.67 -4.35
CA GLN A 95 3.43 -21.76 -4.85
C GLN A 95 3.16 -21.69 -6.36
N ALA A 96 3.75 -20.70 -7.05
CA ALA A 96 3.51 -20.44 -8.48
C ALA A 96 2.01 -20.39 -8.83
N SER A 97 1.18 -19.84 -7.93
CA SER A 97 -0.28 -19.82 -8.08
C SER A 97 -0.78 -18.46 -8.56
N PHE A 98 -1.22 -18.42 -9.82
CA PHE A 98 -1.79 -17.21 -10.43
C PHE A 98 -3.07 -16.74 -9.72
N GLY A 99 -3.96 -17.67 -9.34
CA GLY A 99 -5.22 -17.32 -8.67
C GLY A 99 -5.01 -16.69 -7.30
N LEU A 100 -4.09 -17.25 -6.48
CA LEU A 100 -3.74 -16.67 -5.19
C LEU A 100 -3.08 -15.31 -5.33
N PHE A 101 -2.26 -15.13 -6.36
CA PHE A 101 -1.63 -13.85 -6.65
C PHE A 101 -2.66 -12.78 -7.06
N CYS A 102 -3.64 -13.15 -7.87
CA CYS A 102 -4.77 -12.27 -8.22
C CYS A 102 -5.56 -11.84 -6.97
N LEU A 103 -5.85 -12.76 -6.06
CA LEU A 103 -6.53 -12.44 -4.80
C LEU A 103 -5.69 -11.50 -3.92
N ALA A 104 -4.39 -11.76 -3.81
CA ALA A 104 -3.49 -10.89 -3.07
C ALA A 104 -3.47 -9.46 -3.62
N MET A 105 -3.48 -9.29 -4.94
CA MET A 105 -3.52 -7.97 -5.59
C MET A 105 -4.85 -7.25 -5.33
N LEU A 106 -5.96 -7.96 -5.34
CA LEU A 106 -7.26 -7.40 -4.98
C LEU A 106 -7.27 -6.86 -3.54
N LEU A 107 -6.73 -7.61 -2.58
CA LEU A 107 -6.60 -7.19 -1.18
C LEU A 107 -5.63 -6.02 -1.02
N LEU A 108 -4.52 -6.03 -1.75
CA LEU A 108 -3.55 -4.93 -1.76
C LEU A 108 -4.19 -3.62 -2.26
N GLY A 109 -5.09 -3.71 -3.23
CA GLY A 109 -5.91 -2.58 -3.67
C GLY A 109 -6.77 -2.01 -2.53
N GLY A 110 -7.37 -2.87 -1.72
CA GLY A 110 -8.12 -2.46 -0.52
C GLY A 110 -7.24 -1.71 0.50
N TYR A 111 -6.02 -2.17 0.74
CA TYR A 111 -5.03 -1.44 1.54
C TYR A 111 -4.72 -0.06 0.94
N GLN A 112 -4.50 0.03 -0.37
CA GLN A 112 -4.26 1.31 -1.05
C GLN A 112 -5.41 2.29 -0.87
N ALA A 113 -6.66 1.81 -0.89
CA ALA A 113 -7.83 2.64 -0.62
C ALA A 113 -7.79 3.25 0.79
N SER A 114 -7.35 2.48 1.81
CA SER A 114 -7.23 2.99 3.19
C SER A 114 -6.15 4.05 3.32
N ALA A 115 -5.00 3.84 2.68
CA ALA A 115 -3.88 4.75 2.73
C ALA A 115 -4.18 6.11 2.06
N GLY A 116 -5.09 6.13 1.10
CA GLY A 116 -5.60 7.36 0.51
C GLY A 116 -6.23 8.33 1.54
N PHE A 117 -6.67 7.82 2.69
CA PHE A 117 -7.25 8.63 3.76
C PHE A 117 -6.21 9.26 4.71
N TYR A 118 -4.92 8.89 4.68
CA TYR A 118 -3.89 9.48 5.55
C TYR A 118 -3.85 11.02 5.49
N ARG A 119 -3.90 11.58 4.28
CA ARG A 119 -3.91 13.04 4.09
C ARG A 119 -5.14 13.72 4.71
N PHE A 120 -6.31 13.08 4.68
CA PHE A 120 -7.52 13.62 5.28
C PHE A 120 -7.49 13.49 6.81
N THR A 121 -6.92 12.41 7.33
CA THR A 121 -6.72 12.21 8.77
C THR A 121 -5.74 13.23 9.34
N ALA A 122 -4.77 13.70 8.57
CA ALA A 122 -3.86 14.76 8.97
C ALA A 122 -4.55 16.11 9.17
N LEU A 123 -5.73 16.30 8.59
CA LEU A 123 -6.51 17.54 8.73
C LEU A 123 -7.41 17.52 9.98
N ASP A 124 -7.64 16.36 10.59
CA ASP A 124 -8.51 16.23 11.75
C ASP A 124 -7.94 16.99 12.96
N GLY A 125 -8.71 17.92 13.48
CA GLY A 125 -8.32 18.74 14.63
C GLY A 125 -7.30 19.85 14.32
N MET A 126 -6.96 20.08 13.04
CA MET A 126 -6.09 21.18 12.63
C MET A 126 -6.88 22.46 12.36
N PRO A 127 -6.37 23.65 12.84
CA PRO A 127 -6.89 24.95 12.41
C PRO A 127 -6.81 25.08 10.88
N ALA A 128 -7.81 25.75 10.28
CA ALA A 128 -7.88 25.92 8.82
C ALA A 128 -6.61 26.53 8.22
N GLU A 129 -5.95 27.45 8.95
CA GLU A 129 -4.70 28.11 8.56
C GLU A 129 -3.51 27.14 8.39
N HIS A 130 -3.51 26.00 9.08
CA HIS A 130 -2.42 25.02 9.08
C HIS A 130 -2.74 23.75 8.29
N SER A 131 -4.00 23.58 7.86
CA SER A 131 -4.46 22.35 7.19
C SER A 131 -3.70 22.07 5.88
N GLY A 132 -3.49 23.08 5.04
CA GLY A 132 -2.71 22.91 3.81
C GLY A 132 -1.26 22.47 4.04
N ARG A 133 -0.61 23.02 5.09
CA ARG A 133 0.75 22.64 5.48
C ARG A 133 0.82 21.24 6.08
N ALA A 134 -0.19 20.82 6.85
CA ALA A 134 -0.27 19.48 7.40
C ALA A 134 -0.41 18.42 6.28
N ALA A 135 -1.31 18.65 5.31
CA ALA A 135 -1.43 17.79 4.15
C ALA A 135 -0.14 17.73 3.32
N ALA A 136 0.52 18.88 3.11
CA ALA A 136 1.78 18.95 2.38
C ALA A 136 2.90 18.15 3.06
N TRP A 137 3.01 18.16 4.38
CA TRP A 137 3.99 17.35 5.12
C TRP A 137 3.77 15.83 4.93
N VAL A 138 2.51 15.38 4.99
CA VAL A 138 2.19 13.97 4.77
C VAL A 138 2.52 13.56 3.33
N LEU A 139 2.19 14.39 2.35
CA LEU A 139 2.52 14.13 0.94
C LEU A 139 4.03 14.14 0.69
N ALA A 140 4.79 15.05 1.34
CA ALA A 140 6.24 15.10 1.22
C ALA A 140 6.91 13.81 1.73
N GLY A 141 6.37 13.19 2.80
CA GLY A 141 6.80 11.85 3.24
C GLY A 141 6.68 10.81 2.13
N GLY A 142 5.55 10.81 1.40
CA GLY A 142 5.35 9.93 0.25
C GLY A 142 6.32 10.18 -0.90
N MET A 143 6.61 11.45 -1.20
CA MET A 143 7.58 11.81 -2.24
C MET A 143 9.00 11.34 -1.90
N ALA A 144 9.43 11.52 -0.65
CA ALA A 144 10.74 11.02 -0.18
C ALA A 144 10.84 9.50 -0.33
N ALA A 145 9.77 8.78 0.00
CA ALA A 145 9.70 7.33 -0.16
C ALA A 145 9.76 6.88 -1.63
N ALA A 146 9.14 7.63 -2.53
CA ALA A 146 9.17 7.32 -3.97
C ALA A 146 10.59 7.30 -4.53
N LEU A 147 11.50 8.13 -3.99
CA LEU A 147 12.92 8.13 -4.36
C LEU A 147 13.68 6.92 -3.81
N LEU A 148 13.27 6.39 -2.65
CA LEU A 148 13.93 5.27 -1.98
C LEU A 148 13.35 3.91 -2.39
N ALA A 149 12.09 3.86 -2.83
CA ALA A 149 11.39 2.63 -3.16
C ALA A 149 12.07 1.77 -4.24
N PRO A 150 12.64 2.31 -5.33
CA PRO A 150 13.36 1.49 -6.32
C PRO A 150 14.57 0.77 -5.73
N SER A 151 15.35 1.46 -4.87
CA SER A 151 16.49 0.86 -4.19
C SER A 151 16.06 -0.24 -3.23
N LEU A 152 14.99 -0.01 -2.46
CA LEU A 152 14.41 -1.03 -1.57
C LEU A 152 13.91 -2.23 -2.37
N ALA A 153 13.24 -2.03 -3.49
CA ALA A 153 12.74 -3.11 -4.35
C ALA A 153 13.88 -4.01 -4.84
N ILE A 154 14.99 -3.43 -5.29
CA ILE A 154 16.15 -4.18 -5.78
C ILE A 154 16.78 -5.01 -4.66
N HIS A 155 17.00 -4.42 -3.48
CA HIS A 155 17.63 -5.10 -2.35
C HIS A 155 16.74 -6.21 -1.75
N THR A 156 15.43 -6.00 -1.70
CA THR A 156 14.50 -6.99 -1.12
C THR A 156 14.12 -8.09 -2.11
N ALA A 157 14.16 -7.83 -3.42
CA ALA A 157 13.84 -8.84 -4.43
C ALA A 157 14.79 -10.05 -4.39
N GLY A 158 16.05 -9.85 -4.01
CA GLY A 158 17.05 -10.91 -3.87
C GLY A 158 17.18 -11.51 -2.46
N ALA A 159 16.36 -11.09 -1.49
CA ALA A 159 16.49 -11.50 -0.09
C ALA A 159 16.05 -12.95 0.20
N LEU A 160 15.30 -13.56 -0.71
CA LEU A 160 14.84 -14.95 -0.60
C LEU A 160 15.32 -15.81 -1.77
N ALA A 161 15.40 -17.12 -1.53
CA ALA A 161 15.74 -18.12 -2.55
C ALA A 161 14.76 -18.11 -3.74
N THR A 162 13.49 -17.75 -3.49
CA THR A 162 12.50 -17.50 -4.56
C THR A 162 12.56 -16.02 -4.95
N PRO A 163 13.02 -15.68 -6.17
CA PRO A 163 13.06 -14.30 -6.63
C PRO A 163 11.69 -13.63 -6.52
N LEU A 164 11.68 -12.36 -6.12
CA LEU A 164 10.50 -11.51 -5.97
C LEU A 164 9.60 -11.78 -4.75
N ALA A 165 9.61 -12.99 -4.15
CA ALA A 165 8.83 -13.27 -2.94
C ALA A 165 9.26 -12.37 -1.77
N GLY A 166 10.57 -12.08 -1.64
CA GLY A 166 11.13 -11.20 -0.61
C GLY A 166 10.58 -9.78 -0.69
N ALA A 167 10.36 -9.26 -1.89
CA ALA A 167 9.81 -7.92 -2.07
C ALA A 167 8.34 -7.81 -1.61
N TYR A 168 7.54 -8.88 -1.78
CA TYR A 168 6.18 -8.91 -1.24
C TYR A 168 6.13 -9.11 0.27
N LEU A 169 7.12 -9.82 0.86
CA LEU A 169 7.28 -9.85 2.33
C LEU A 169 7.63 -8.46 2.87
N ALA A 170 8.43 -7.66 2.17
CA ALA A 170 8.71 -6.28 2.57
C ALA A 170 7.46 -5.38 2.59
N ILE A 171 6.41 -5.73 1.85
CA ILE A 171 5.10 -5.04 1.93
C ILE A 171 4.36 -5.40 3.23
N ALA A 172 4.59 -6.59 3.78
CA ALA A 172 3.94 -7.07 4.99
C ALA A 172 4.58 -6.55 6.30
N VAL A 173 5.77 -5.95 6.23
CA VAL A 173 6.51 -5.38 7.37
C VAL A 173 6.27 -3.89 7.49
#